data_4ee9b6d8da6cc1501298a10499b430bb
#
_entry.id   4ee9b6d8da6cc1501298a10499b430bb
#
_cell.length_a   1.000
_cell.length_b   1.000
_cell.length_c   1.000
_cell.angle_alpha   90.00
_cell.angle_beta   90.00
_cell.angle_gamma   90.00
#
_symmetry.space_group_name_H-M   'P 1'
#
loop_
_entity.id
_entity.type
_entity.pdbx_description
1 polymer ?
#
loop_
_entity_poly.entity_id
_entity_poly.type
_entity_poly.pdbx_seq_one_letter_code
_entity_poly.pdbx_strand_id
1 'polypeptide(L)'
;GRYLPVGNTDSERAFCFLLDTLAQRFGATAPSYEHLMDTITEVAAVLRAHGPANFLLSNGRWLIAHCSTDLHYIVRRAPFNQAHLKDEDVTIDFNEVTSATDCVTVIATTPLTDNEHWTRIDPGTLILFRGGEPVETRHPDQAV
;
A
#
# COMPACT_ATOMS: atom_id res chain seq x y z
N GLY A 1 -16.78 19.35 0.38
CA GLY A 1 -16.68 18.06 -0.25
C GLY A 1 -17.88 17.18 0.05
N ARG A 2 -17.99 16.07 -0.65
CA ARG A 2 -19.04 15.08 -0.44
C ARG A 2 -18.77 14.22 0.82
N TYR A 3 -17.50 14.02 1.10
CA TYR A 3 -17.02 13.23 2.23
C TYR A 3 -16.52 14.17 3.31
N LEU A 4 -17.14 14.12 4.48
CA LEU A 4 -16.77 14.98 5.61
C LEU A 4 -16.22 14.10 6.74
N PRO A 5 -15.12 14.51 7.40
CA PRO A 5 -14.61 13.79 8.55
C PRO A 5 -15.62 13.84 9.71
N VAL A 6 -15.77 12.73 10.41
CA VAL A 6 -16.58 12.63 11.63
C VAL A 6 -15.73 12.99 12.85
N GLY A 7 -14.47 12.59 12.83
CA GLY A 7 -13.48 12.90 13.85
C GLY A 7 -12.65 14.14 13.53
N ASN A 8 -11.52 14.25 14.19
CA ASN A 8 -10.63 15.41 14.06
C ASN A 8 -9.19 15.06 13.67
N THR A 9 -8.94 13.83 13.25
CA THR A 9 -7.60 13.39 12.87
C THR A 9 -7.21 13.85 11.47
N ASP A 10 -5.94 14.10 11.26
CA ASP A 10 -5.39 14.46 9.94
C ASP A 10 -5.54 13.31 8.93
N SER A 11 -5.41 12.07 9.39
CA SER A 11 -5.58 10.88 8.56
C SER A 11 -6.99 10.77 8.00
N GLU A 12 -8.02 11.07 8.80
CA GLU A 12 -9.41 11.07 8.34
C GLU A 12 -9.67 12.18 7.32
N ARG A 13 -9.13 13.37 7.57
CA ARG A 13 -9.22 14.49 6.62
C ARG A 13 -8.54 14.16 5.30
N ALA A 14 -7.35 13.56 5.36
CA ALA A 14 -6.62 13.10 4.17
C ALA A 14 -7.44 12.06 3.39
N PHE A 15 -8.06 11.11 4.08
CA PHE A 15 -8.92 10.09 3.46
C PHE A 15 -10.16 10.71 2.81
N CYS A 16 -10.84 11.64 3.48
CA CYS A 16 -11.98 12.36 2.89
C CYS A 16 -11.59 13.16 1.64
N PHE A 17 -10.45 13.85 1.68
CA PHE A 17 -9.90 14.57 0.52
C PHE A 17 -9.62 13.63 -0.66
N LEU A 18 -9.02 12.47 -0.39
CA LEU A 18 -8.76 11.45 -1.40
C LEU A 18 -10.07 10.94 -2.02
N LEU A 19 -11.06 10.60 -1.20
CA LEU A 19 -12.37 10.12 -1.68
C LEU A 19 -13.10 11.20 -2.49
N ASP A 20 -13.08 12.45 -2.05
CA ASP A 20 -13.66 13.57 -2.81
C ASP A 20 -13.00 13.74 -4.18
N THR A 21 -11.68 13.66 -4.24
CA THR A 21 -10.92 13.76 -5.50
C THR A 21 -11.31 12.63 -6.46
N LEU A 22 -11.37 11.38 -5.96
CA LEU A 22 -11.80 10.24 -6.77
C LEU A 22 -13.24 10.38 -7.25
N ALA A 23 -14.16 10.81 -6.37
CA ALA A 23 -15.57 11.00 -6.72
C ALA A 23 -15.77 12.12 -7.75
N GLN A 24 -15.05 13.23 -7.62
CA GLN A 24 -15.10 14.34 -8.58
C GLN A 24 -14.55 13.93 -9.94
N ARG A 25 -13.47 13.17 -9.98
CA ARG A 25 -12.79 12.81 -11.23
C ARG A 25 -13.48 11.67 -11.97
N PHE A 26 -13.99 10.68 -11.27
CA PHE A 26 -14.52 9.46 -11.88
C PHE A 26 -16.03 9.26 -11.71
N GLY A 27 -16.64 9.94 -10.74
CA GLY A 27 -18.06 9.76 -10.43
C GLY A 27 -18.38 8.31 -10.07
N ALA A 28 -19.39 7.74 -10.76
CA ALA A 28 -19.78 6.34 -10.59
C ALA A 28 -19.02 5.38 -11.51
N THR A 29 -18.16 5.88 -12.41
CA THR A 29 -17.43 5.07 -13.38
C THR A 29 -16.12 4.59 -12.76
N ALA A 30 -15.89 3.29 -12.79
CA ALA A 30 -14.61 2.74 -12.34
C ALA A 30 -13.48 3.17 -13.28
N PRO A 31 -12.40 3.81 -12.77
CA PRO A 31 -11.26 4.20 -13.61
C PRO A 31 -10.44 2.99 -14.05
N SER A 32 -9.65 3.16 -15.12
CA SER A 32 -8.54 2.25 -15.39
C SER A 32 -7.50 2.33 -14.28
N TYR A 33 -6.67 1.29 -14.14
CA TYR A 33 -5.58 1.34 -13.13
C TYR A 33 -4.60 2.47 -13.40
N GLU A 34 -4.33 2.79 -14.67
CA GLU A 34 -3.50 3.91 -15.05
C GLU A 34 -4.04 5.25 -14.52
N HIS A 35 -5.29 5.56 -14.82
CA HIS A 35 -5.94 6.79 -14.34
C HIS A 35 -6.09 6.84 -12.82
N LEU A 36 -6.34 5.68 -12.20
CA LEU A 36 -6.39 5.57 -10.74
C LEU A 36 -5.02 5.92 -10.13
N MET A 37 -3.95 5.30 -10.65
CA MET A 37 -2.59 5.52 -10.15
C MET A 37 -2.14 6.98 -10.37
N ASP A 38 -2.46 7.58 -11.51
CA ASP A 38 -2.17 8.99 -11.78
C ASP A 38 -2.85 9.89 -10.74
N THR A 39 -4.15 9.66 -10.49
CA THR A 39 -4.92 10.45 -9.52
C THR A 39 -4.39 10.29 -8.11
N ILE A 40 -4.12 9.07 -7.67
CA ILE A 40 -3.57 8.82 -6.32
C ILE A 40 -2.16 9.41 -6.18
N THR A 41 -1.35 9.39 -7.23
CA THR A 41 -0.03 10.04 -7.25
C THR A 41 -0.13 11.54 -7.01
N GLU A 42 -1.07 12.22 -7.67
CA GLU A 42 -1.33 13.66 -7.46
C GLU A 42 -1.80 13.94 -6.03
N VAL A 43 -2.75 13.15 -5.51
CA VAL A 43 -3.24 13.29 -4.12
C VAL A 43 -2.09 13.06 -3.13
N ALA A 44 -1.29 12.01 -3.33
CA ALA A 44 -0.15 11.71 -2.47
C ALA A 44 0.87 12.85 -2.43
N ALA A 45 1.12 13.52 -3.56
CA ALA A 45 2.01 14.69 -3.63
C ALA A 45 1.45 15.86 -2.80
N VAL A 46 0.14 16.13 -2.87
CA VAL A 46 -0.52 17.13 -2.04
C VAL A 46 -0.39 16.80 -0.56
N LEU A 47 -0.66 15.55 -0.18
CA LEU A 47 -0.58 15.11 1.22
C LEU A 47 0.85 15.25 1.77
N ARG A 48 1.86 14.84 1.00
CA ARG A 48 3.27 14.98 1.41
C ARG A 48 3.70 16.42 1.65
N ALA A 49 3.13 17.36 0.92
CA ALA A 49 3.40 18.79 1.13
C ALA A 49 2.93 19.28 2.51
N HIS A 50 2.01 18.56 3.15
CA HIS A 50 1.49 18.88 4.49
C HIS A 50 2.16 18.07 5.61
N GLY A 51 2.94 17.07 5.28
CA GLY A 51 3.66 16.23 6.26
C GLY A 51 3.83 14.78 5.81
N PRO A 52 4.41 13.92 6.66
CA PRO A 52 4.56 12.51 6.37
C PRO A 52 3.19 11.83 6.16
N ALA A 53 3.06 11.06 5.09
CA ALA A 53 1.81 10.40 4.68
C ALA A 53 2.08 9.00 4.13
N ASN A 54 2.38 8.05 5.01
CA ASN A 54 2.37 6.64 4.65
C ASN A 54 0.93 6.14 4.72
N PHE A 55 0.42 5.54 3.66
CA PHE A 55 -0.94 5.02 3.68
C PHE A 55 -1.11 3.76 2.83
N LEU A 56 -2.12 2.98 3.19
CA LEU A 56 -2.64 1.87 2.40
C LEU A 56 -4.09 2.19 2.05
N LEU A 57 -4.45 2.01 0.79
CA LEU A 57 -5.80 2.23 0.28
C LEU A 57 -6.26 0.99 -0.47
N SER A 58 -7.45 0.48 -0.17
CA SER A 58 -8.00 -0.69 -0.85
C SER A 58 -9.51 -0.57 -1.07
N ASN A 59 -9.98 -1.20 -2.16
CA ASN A 59 -11.40 -1.43 -2.40
C ASN A 59 -11.80 -2.92 -2.32
N GLY A 60 -10.90 -3.77 -1.80
CA GLY A 60 -11.08 -5.21 -1.73
C GLY A 60 -10.61 -6.00 -2.95
N ARG A 61 -10.36 -5.36 -4.10
CA ARG A 61 -9.85 -5.98 -5.33
C ARG A 61 -8.38 -5.65 -5.57
N TRP A 62 -7.94 -4.51 -5.11
CA TRP A 62 -6.57 -4.04 -5.17
C TRP A 62 -6.20 -3.34 -3.88
N LEU A 63 -4.91 -3.16 -3.67
CA LEU A 63 -4.36 -2.34 -2.60
C LEU A 63 -3.28 -1.44 -3.18
N ILE A 64 -3.33 -0.16 -2.86
CA ILE A 64 -2.30 0.82 -3.18
C ILE A 64 -1.57 1.20 -1.89
N ALA A 65 -0.24 1.10 -1.91
CA ALA A 65 0.63 1.56 -0.84
C ALA A 65 1.39 2.81 -1.28
N HIS A 66 1.40 3.83 -0.43
CA HIS A 66 2.20 5.04 -0.61
C HIS A 66 3.22 5.16 0.51
N CYS A 67 4.49 5.30 0.15
CA CYS A 67 5.58 5.55 1.07
C CYS A 67 5.95 7.03 1.05
N SER A 68 5.97 7.64 2.23
CA SER A 68 6.48 9.00 2.43
C SER A 68 7.79 8.98 3.20
N THR A 69 7.94 8.08 4.16
CA THR A 69 9.11 7.97 5.04
C THR A 69 9.69 6.57 5.03
N ASP A 70 9.03 5.62 5.71
CA ASP A 70 9.47 4.24 5.82
C ASP A 70 8.31 3.29 5.55
N LEU A 71 8.49 2.43 4.58
CA LEU A 71 7.59 1.34 4.25
C LEU A 71 8.38 0.22 3.58
N HIS A 72 8.07 -1.01 3.93
CA HIS A 72 8.70 -2.21 3.39
C HIS A 72 7.64 -3.21 2.97
N TYR A 73 7.97 -4.08 2.03
CA TYR A 73 7.11 -5.20 1.70
C TYR A 73 7.92 -6.46 1.43
N ILE A 74 7.24 -7.59 1.56
CA ILE A 74 7.76 -8.89 1.15
C ILE A 74 6.65 -9.66 0.44
N VAL A 75 6.98 -10.29 -0.67
CA VAL A 75 6.08 -11.18 -1.40
C VAL A 75 6.43 -12.62 -1.05
N ARG A 76 5.46 -13.36 -0.54
CA ARG A 76 5.60 -14.78 -0.22
C ARG A 76 4.78 -15.59 -1.20
N ARG A 77 5.43 -16.51 -1.91
CA ARG A 77 4.83 -17.42 -2.86
C ARG A 77 5.08 -18.86 -2.41
N ALA A 78 4.15 -19.76 -2.73
CA ALA A 78 4.38 -21.19 -2.52
C ALA A 78 5.55 -21.70 -3.41
N PRO A 79 6.42 -22.61 -2.90
CA PRO A 79 6.46 -23.12 -1.54
C PRO A 79 6.98 -22.07 -0.55
N PHE A 80 6.30 -21.94 0.59
CA PHE A 80 6.67 -20.99 1.63
C PHE A 80 7.75 -21.57 2.54
N ASN A 81 8.65 -20.69 3.01
CA ASN A 81 9.64 -21.00 4.02
C ASN A 81 9.15 -20.62 5.41
N GLN A 82 9.92 -21.02 6.42
CA GLN A 82 9.70 -20.55 7.78
C GLN A 82 10.06 -19.07 7.89
N ALA A 83 9.26 -18.31 8.66
CA ALA A 83 9.53 -16.93 9.00
C ALA A 83 9.73 -16.76 10.49
N HIS A 84 10.83 -16.10 10.89
CA HIS A 84 11.15 -15.80 12.27
C HIS A 84 10.77 -14.35 12.60
N LEU A 85 9.84 -14.19 13.55
CA LEU A 85 9.38 -12.85 13.98
C LEU A 85 10.49 -12.11 14.73
N LYS A 86 10.67 -10.85 14.38
CA LYS A 86 11.76 -10.01 14.88
C LYS A 86 11.60 -9.63 16.35
N ASP A 87 10.38 -9.40 16.77
CA ASP A 87 10.04 -8.92 18.11
C ASP A 87 9.64 -10.05 19.09
N GLU A 88 9.46 -11.27 18.59
CA GLU A 88 9.13 -12.45 19.37
C GLU A 88 9.97 -13.63 18.89
N ASP A 89 10.39 -14.49 19.80
CA ASP A 89 11.12 -15.71 19.44
C ASP A 89 10.15 -16.80 18.96
N VAL A 90 9.46 -16.51 17.86
CA VAL A 90 8.46 -17.37 17.22
C VAL A 90 8.83 -17.61 15.77
N THR A 91 8.83 -18.86 15.36
CA THR A 91 9.00 -19.28 13.97
C THR A 91 7.69 -19.83 13.44
N ILE A 92 7.26 -19.33 12.27
CA ILE A 92 6.05 -19.76 11.58
C ILE A 92 6.43 -20.53 10.32
N ASP A 93 5.93 -21.75 10.19
CA ASP A 93 6.03 -22.54 8.96
C ASP A 93 4.75 -22.36 8.13
N PHE A 94 4.84 -21.55 7.08
CA PHE A 94 3.69 -21.26 6.21
C PHE A 94 3.24 -22.44 5.36
N ASN A 95 4.08 -23.46 5.17
CA ASN A 95 3.69 -24.67 4.45
C ASN A 95 2.59 -25.47 5.17
N GLU A 96 2.46 -25.30 6.48
CA GLU A 96 1.43 -25.97 7.29
C GLU A 96 0.03 -25.35 7.14
N VAL A 97 -0.06 -24.08 6.70
CA VAL A 97 -1.30 -23.29 6.70
C VAL A 97 -1.69 -22.75 5.32
N THR A 98 -0.94 -23.04 4.27
CA THR A 98 -1.12 -22.48 2.94
C THR A 98 -1.24 -23.56 1.86
N SER A 99 -1.79 -23.19 0.70
CA SER A 99 -1.87 -24.04 -0.49
C SER A 99 -0.72 -23.74 -1.47
N ALA A 100 -0.51 -24.63 -2.46
CA ALA A 100 0.54 -24.50 -3.47
C ALA A 100 0.38 -23.28 -4.40
N THR A 101 -0.81 -22.64 -4.42
CA THR A 101 -1.12 -21.49 -5.28
C THR A 101 -1.15 -20.15 -4.51
N ASP A 102 -0.94 -20.18 -3.20
CA ASP A 102 -1.00 -18.99 -2.39
C ASP A 102 0.13 -18.02 -2.72
N CYS A 103 -0.22 -16.75 -2.83
CA CYS A 103 0.69 -15.63 -2.97
C CYS A 103 0.22 -14.51 -2.07
N VAL A 104 1.10 -14.03 -1.20
CA VAL A 104 0.76 -13.01 -0.19
C VAL A 104 1.84 -11.95 -0.16
N THR A 105 1.44 -10.70 -0.16
CA THR A 105 2.32 -9.58 0.19
C THR A 105 2.02 -9.10 1.60
N VAL A 106 3.06 -8.93 2.38
CA VAL A 106 2.99 -8.26 3.68
C VAL A 106 3.65 -6.89 3.57
N ILE A 107 2.99 -5.86 4.06
CA ILE A 107 3.48 -4.47 4.05
C ILE A 107 3.58 -3.98 5.48
N ALA A 108 4.73 -3.41 5.84
CA ALA A 108 4.98 -2.88 7.17
C ALA A 108 5.97 -1.70 7.13
N THR A 109 5.94 -0.85 8.14
CA THR A 109 6.88 0.28 8.25
C THR A 109 8.31 -0.20 8.42
N THR A 110 8.49 -1.31 9.15
CA THR A 110 9.80 -1.98 9.32
C THR A 110 9.65 -3.47 9.06
N PRO A 111 10.72 -4.16 8.60
CA PRO A 111 10.69 -5.60 8.44
C PRO A 111 10.26 -6.31 9.73
N LEU A 112 9.30 -7.23 9.61
CA LEU A 112 8.74 -7.98 10.76
C LEU A 112 9.50 -9.28 11.05
N THR A 113 10.31 -9.74 10.10
CA THR A 113 11.12 -10.96 10.22
C THR A 113 12.58 -10.65 9.98
N ASP A 114 13.49 -11.47 10.53
CA ASP A 114 14.93 -11.28 10.43
C ASP A 114 15.64 -12.29 9.50
N ASN A 115 14.92 -13.33 9.04
CA ASN A 115 15.45 -14.37 8.16
C ASN A 115 14.96 -14.29 6.71
N GLU A 116 14.25 -13.21 6.36
CA GLU A 116 13.69 -12.99 5.03
C GLU A 116 14.19 -11.67 4.44
N HIS A 117 14.22 -11.58 3.12
CA HIS A 117 14.58 -10.34 2.42
C HIS A 117 13.35 -9.48 2.17
N TRP A 118 13.26 -8.35 2.86
CA TRP A 118 12.23 -7.33 2.65
C TRP A 118 12.71 -6.27 1.68
N THR A 119 11.82 -5.79 0.83
CA THR A 119 12.08 -4.68 -0.06
C THR A 119 11.65 -3.37 0.60
N ARG A 120 12.57 -2.41 0.71
CA ARG A 120 12.26 -1.06 1.13
C ARG A 120 11.62 -0.29 -0.03
N ILE A 121 10.52 0.41 0.24
CA ILE A 121 9.88 1.29 -0.73
C ILE A 121 10.49 2.69 -0.57
N ASP A 122 11.01 3.25 -1.67
CA ASP A 122 11.60 4.58 -1.63
C ASP A 122 10.55 5.67 -1.36
N PRO A 123 10.90 6.71 -0.59
CA PRO A 123 9.98 7.82 -0.31
C PRO A 123 9.43 8.46 -1.61
N GLY A 124 8.14 8.68 -1.63
CA GLY A 124 7.39 9.21 -2.77
C GLY A 124 6.84 8.14 -3.72
N THR A 125 7.18 6.89 -3.52
CA THR A 125 6.75 5.78 -4.38
C THR A 125 5.34 5.31 -4.04
N LEU A 126 4.58 5.00 -5.07
CA LEU A 126 3.24 4.43 -5.03
C LEU A 126 3.26 3.05 -5.70
N ILE A 127 2.75 2.03 -5.03
CA ILE A 127 2.69 0.66 -5.58
C ILE A 127 1.27 0.14 -5.53
N LEU A 128 0.79 -0.40 -6.66
CA LEU A 128 -0.46 -1.12 -6.78
C LEU A 128 -0.21 -2.62 -6.64
N PHE A 129 -0.90 -3.26 -5.69
CA PHE A 129 -0.87 -4.70 -5.45
C PHE A 129 -2.19 -5.33 -5.87
N ARG A 130 -2.13 -6.47 -6.53
CA ARG A 130 -3.27 -7.32 -6.86
C ARG A 130 -2.88 -8.78 -6.78
N GLY A 131 -3.81 -9.63 -6.32
CA GLY A 131 -3.56 -11.05 -6.23
C GLY A 131 -2.35 -11.43 -5.35
N GLY A 132 -2.05 -10.60 -4.35
CA GLY A 132 -0.93 -10.83 -3.43
C GLY A 132 0.43 -10.42 -3.97
N GLU A 133 0.52 -9.65 -5.06
CA GLU A 133 1.80 -9.22 -5.64
C GLU A 133 1.75 -7.79 -6.19
N PRO A 134 2.90 -7.09 -6.28
CA PRO A 134 2.97 -5.78 -6.92
C PRO A 134 2.78 -5.92 -8.44
N VAL A 135 1.93 -5.07 -9.02
CA VAL A 135 1.63 -5.08 -10.46
C VAL A 135 1.97 -3.77 -11.17
N GLU A 136 2.04 -2.66 -10.46
CA GLU A 136 2.38 -1.35 -11.02
C GLU A 136 3.05 -0.47 -9.97
N THR A 137 4.05 0.30 -10.38
CA THR A 137 4.79 1.22 -9.50
C THR A 137 4.90 2.60 -10.15
N ARG A 138 4.68 3.64 -9.36
CA ARG A 138 4.95 5.04 -9.72
C ARG A 138 6.03 5.60 -8.81
N HIS A 139 7.13 6.06 -9.40
CA HIS A 139 8.18 6.79 -8.70
C HIS A 139 7.94 8.29 -8.75
N PRO A 140 8.39 9.07 -7.76
CA PRO A 140 8.13 10.52 -7.70
C PRO A 140 8.67 11.28 -8.92
N ASP A 141 9.77 10.82 -9.51
CA ASP A 141 10.41 11.43 -10.69
C ASP A 141 9.67 11.13 -12.01
N GLN A 142 8.68 10.24 -12.00
CA GLN A 142 7.85 9.86 -13.16
C GLN A 142 6.49 10.54 -13.14
N ALA A 143 6.14 11.22 -12.05
CA ALA A 143 4.94 12.04 -11.95
C ALA A 143 5.18 13.37 -12.68
N VAL A 144 4.74 13.46 -13.89
CA VAL A 144 4.75 14.70 -14.68
C VAL A 144 3.42 15.43 -14.48
#